data_6f0022fd5d7876d8de64260a6b7c1a5e
#
_entry.id   6f0022fd5d7876d8de64260a6b7c1a5e
#
_cell.length_a   1.000
_cell.length_b   1.000
_cell.length_c   1.000
_cell.angle_alpha   90.00
_cell.angle_beta   90.00
_cell.angle_gamma   90.00
#
_symmetry.space_group_name_H-M   'P 1'
#
loop_
_entity.id
_entity.type
_entity.pdbx_description
1 polymer ?
#
loop_
_entity_poly.entity_id
_entity_poly.type
_entity_poly.pdbx_seq_one_letter_code
_entity_poly.pdbx_strand_id
1 'polypeptide(L)'
;MSSVIDYILHFDGYPLQAYLLDNIDLIGYIASCYLVMVGKGERILRWWNSNRKAQANGSASPQNQNGNSKATAAALKSCYIAASFYHLVMSIICAAISCMLVPAMVQSILRNSFFDTVCIWDDYRTYKGYVGFALGGAVLVKVAEQLDTFFLVLRDYIVSSPEQEKLQPRRVTPSHWWFQVLIALYFWHTYSIGTSCFCLLATYSLAISAVRNFLYWQQDNAQAHCKVTSAAKLAGMAAALDVAECVGCILLSIYASYMNYTNTRGCMTIQANVRMALVMYVTEVVLRLREFSAPAAKRDVIEKKKK
;
A
#
# COMPACT_ATOMS: atom_id res chain seq x y z
N MET A 1 4.72 28.78 11.86
CA MET A 1 5.69 27.73 11.56
C MET A 1 6.39 27.19 12.80
N SER A 2 6.80 28.03 13.75
CA SER A 2 7.44 27.60 15.02
C SER A 2 6.61 26.58 15.82
N SER A 3 5.29 26.75 15.92
CA SER A 3 4.42 25.87 16.71
C SER A 3 4.30 24.42 16.18
N VAL A 4 4.32 24.22 14.85
CA VAL A 4 4.24 22.86 14.27
C VAL A 4 5.55 22.11 14.45
N ILE A 5 6.69 22.79 14.25
CA ILE A 5 8.01 22.19 14.47
C ILE A 5 8.19 21.85 15.94
N ASP A 6 7.78 22.72 16.84
CA ASP A 6 7.81 22.50 18.28
C ASP A 6 6.95 21.33 18.70
N TYR A 7 5.75 21.20 18.15
CA TYR A 7 4.89 20.03 18.36
C TYR A 7 5.55 18.72 17.91
N ILE A 8 6.19 18.70 16.72
CA ILE A 8 6.88 17.51 16.20
C ILE A 8 8.08 17.13 17.08
N LEU A 9 8.86 18.11 17.54
CA LEU A 9 10.03 17.86 18.38
C LEU A 9 9.68 17.35 19.78
N HIS A 10 8.53 17.75 20.33
CA HIS A 10 8.04 17.35 21.65
C HIS A 10 6.88 16.34 21.57
N PHE A 11 6.69 15.72 20.40
CA PHE A 11 5.64 14.72 20.22
C PHE A 11 5.76 13.58 21.22
N ASP A 12 4.64 13.21 21.84
CA ASP A 12 4.50 12.03 22.68
C ASP A 12 3.57 11.02 21.97
N GLY A 13 4.12 9.88 21.59
CA GLY A 13 3.41 8.83 20.88
C GLY A 13 2.71 7.82 21.77
N TYR A 14 2.91 7.87 23.10
CA TYR A 14 2.25 6.93 24.03
C TYR A 14 0.71 7.03 23.99
N PRO A 15 0.09 8.22 23.93
CA PRO A 15 -1.35 8.30 23.75
C PRO A 15 -1.83 7.65 22.46
N LEU A 16 -1.08 7.78 21.36
CA LEU A 16 -1.40 7.12 20.09
C LEU A 16 -1.22 5.60 20.20
N GLN A 17 -0.13 5.14 20.84
CA GLN A 17 0.09 3.71 21.08
C GLN A 17 -1.05 3.10 21.88
N ALA A 18 -1.42 3.71 23.00
CA ALA A 18 -2.53 3.27 23.84
C ALA A 18 -3.85 3.24 23.07
N TYR A 19 -4.14 4.31 22.30
CA TYR A 19 -5.33 4.36 21.44
C TYR A 19 -5.36 3.21 20.42
N LEU A 20 -4.24 2.91 19.76
CA LEU A 20 -4.18 1.84 18.76
C LEU A 20 -4.31 0.45 19.41
N LEU A 21 -3.80 0.28 20.63
CA LEU A 21 -3.92 -0.95 21.39
C LEU A 21 -5.37 -1.17 21.89
N ASP A 22 -5.98 -0.15 22.43
CA ASP A 22 -7.35 -0.20 22.94
C ASP A 22 -8.40 -0.36 21.83
N ASN A 23 -8.06 0.07 20.60
CA ASN A 23 -8.94 0.01 19.43
C ASN A 23 -8.39 -0.96 18.35
N ILE A 24 -7.89 -2.11 18.76
CA ILE A 24 -7.38 -3.14 17.83
C ILE A 24 -8.48 -3.69 16.91
N ASP A 25 -9.73 -3.63 17.34
CA ASP A 25 -10.91 -4.00 16.54
C ASP A 25 -11.16 -3.02 15.39
N LEU A 26 -10.81 -1.74 15.55
CA LEU A 26 -10.97 -0.72 14.51
C LEU A 26 -10.23 -1.09 13.23
N ILE A 27 -8.98 -1.53 13.33
CA ILE A 27 -8.23 -1.99 12.15
C ILE A 27 -8.85 -3.25 11.55
N GLY A 28 -9.44 -4.12 12.38
CA GLY A 28 -10.22 -5.27 11.94
C GLY A 28 -11.45 -4.86 11.12
N TYR A 29 -12.19 -3.84 11.55
CA TYR A 29 -13.32 -3.27 10.79
C TYR A 29 -12.84 -2.64 9.46
N ILE A 30 -11.77 -1.86 9.48
CA ILE A 30 -11.19 -1.26 8.27
C ILE A 30 -10.80 -2.36 7.28
N ALA A 31 -10.10 -3.40 7.74
CA ALA A 31 -9.73 -4.55 6.92
C ALA A 31 -10.95 -5.29 6.35
N SER A 32 -12.00 -5.47 7.15
CA SER A 32 -13.25 -6.11 6.72
C SER A 32 -13.98 -5.27 5.65
N CYS A 33 -14.10 -3.97 5.85
CA CYS A 33 -14.67 -3.05 4.86
C CYS A 33 -13.88 -3.08 3.56
N TYR A 34 -12.56 -3.09 3.65
CA TYR A 34 -11.68 -3.22 2.51
C TYR A 34 -11.91 -4.54 1.74
N LEU A 35 -11.99 -5.68 2.43
CA LEU A 35 -12.26 -6.98 1.81
C LEU A 35 -13.63 -7.04 1.13
N VAL A 36 -14.65 -6.42 1.74
CA VAL A 36 -15.97 -6.28 1.10
C VAL A 36 -15.88 -5.43 -0.16
N MET A 37 -15.13 -4.34 -0.12
CA MET A 37 -14.90 -3.48 -1.29
C MET A 37 -14.22 -4.24 -2.42
N VAL A 38 -13.18 -5.01 -2.14
CA VAL A 38 -12.47 -5.83 -3.13
C VAL A 38 -13.38 -6.94 -3.70
N GLY A 39 -14.07 -7.68 -2.82
CA GLY A 39 -14.85 -8.86 -3.23
C GLY A 39 -16.23 -8.54 -3.83
N LYS A 40 -16.82 -7.42 -3.45
CA LYS A 40 -18.20 -7.06 -3.83
C LYS A 40 -18.35 -5.66 -4.43
N GLY A 41 -17.29 -4.84 -4.41
CA GLY A 41 -17.34 -3.42 -4.79
C GLY A 41 -17.91 -3.21 -6.18
N GLU A 42 -17.47 -3.96 -7.18
CA GLU A 42 -18.02 -3.89 -8.54
C GLU A 42 -19.54 -4.22 -8.59
N ARG A 43 -19.98 -5.24 -7.83
CA ARG A 43 -21.42 -5.61 -7.76
C ARG A 43 -22.24 -4.52 -7.08
N ILE A 44 -21.72 -3.94 -6.01
CA ILE A 44 -22.34 -2.84 -5.26
C ILE A 44 -22.50 -1.61 -6.17
N LEU A 45 -21.44 -1.25 -6.90
CA LEU A 45 -21.48 -0.12 -7.84
C LEU A 45 -22.46 -0.36 -9.00
N ARG A 46 -22.52 -1.58 -9.55
CA ARG A 46 -23.50 -1.95 -10.61
C ARG A 46 -24.93 -1.88 -10.09
N TRP A 47 -25.20 -2.40 -8.89
CA TRP A 47 -26.51 -2.35 -8.24
C TRP A 47 -26.93 -0.90 -7.96
N TRP A 48 -26.04 -0.08 -7.42
CA TRP A 48 -26.27 1.34 -7.15
C TRP A 48 -26.66 2.11 -8.45
N ASN A 49 -25.91 1.88 -9.52
CA ASN A 49 -26.15 2.55 -10.80
C ASN A 49 -27.44 2.07 -11.48
N SER A 50 -27.80 0.79 -11.34
CA SER A 50 -29.08 0.27 -11.87
C SER A 50 -30.27 0.90 -11.16
N ASN A 51 -30.21 1.07 -9.83
CA ASN A 51 -31.26 1.73 -9.05
C ASN A 51 -31.41 3.21 -9.42
N ARG A 52 -30.29 3.93 -9.63
CA ARG A 52 -30.35 5.32 -10.12
C ARG A 52 -30.99 5.43 -11.51
N LYS A 53 -30.68 4.52 -12.43
CA LYS A 53 -31.29 4.49 -13.75
C LYS A 53 -32.76 4.16 -13.70
N ALA A 54 -33.19 3.25 -12.84
CA ALA A 54 -34.59 2.93 -12.64
C ALA A 54 -35.41 4.14 -12.11
N GLN A 55 -34.81 4.94 -11.21
CA GLN A 55 -35.42 6.18 -10.73
C GLN A 55 -35.46 7.30 -11.80
N ALA A 56 -34.45 7.36 -12.68
CA ALA A 56 -34.38 8.36 -13.75
C ALA A 56 -35.24 8.02 -14.97
N ASN A 57 -35.46 6.73 -15.26
CA ASN A 57 -36.18 6.27 -16.44
C ASN A 57 -37.70 6.30 -16.33
N GLY A 58 -38.27 6.84 -15.23
CA GLY A 58 -39.69 7.21 -15.21
C GLY A 58 -40.10 8.27 -16.28
N SER A 59 -39.13 8.83 -17.04
CA SER A 59 -39.36 10.01 -17.90
C SER A 59 -38.51 10.09 -19.19
N ALA A 60 -37.81 9.05 -19.67
CA ALA A 60 -36.91 9.24 -20.82
C ALA A 60 -37.02 8.18 -21.92
N SER A 61 -37.13 8.66 -23.17
CA SER A 61 -37.07 7.93 -24.44
C SER A 61 -35.70 7.30 -24.73
N PRO A 62 -35.60 6.29 -25.63
CA PRO A 62 -34.36 5.56 -25.93
C PRO A 62 -33.31 6.46 -26.58
N GLN A 63 -32.31 6.86 -25.81
CA GLN A 63 -31.26 7.78 -26.25
C GLN A 63 -29.94 7.07 -26.59
N ASN A 64 -29.57 7.19 -27.82
CA ASN A 64 -28.26 7.24 -28.50
C ASN A 64 -27.05 6.55 -27.85
N GLN A 65 -26.66 5.37 -28.34
CA GLN A 65 -25.51 4.57 -27.94
C GLN A 65 -24.15 5.30 -28.07
N ASN A 66 -24.01 6.27 -28.97
CA ASN A 66 -22.78 7.05 -29.16
C ASN A 66 -22.48 8.04 -28.03
N GLY A 67 -23.48 8.52 -27.31
CA GLY A 67 -23.31 9.37 -26.13
C GLY A 67 -22.70 8.63 -24.94
N ASN A 68 -22.99 7.34 -24.80
CA ASN A 68 -22.52 6.52 -23.69
C ASN A 68 -20.98 6.26 -23.74
N SER A 69 -20.41 6.08 -24.92
CA SER A 69 -18.97 5.85 -25.11
C SER A 69 -18.12 7.06 -24.68
N LYS A 70 -18.54 8.28 -25.05
CA LYS A 70 -17.84 9.52 -24.67
C LYS A 70 -17.93 9.78 -23.15
N ALA A 71 -19.09 9.51 -22.54
CA ALA A 71 -19.27 9.67 -21.09
C ALA A 71 -18.39 8.69 -20.31
N THR A 72 -18.28 7.44 -20.75
CA THR A 72 -17.39 6.42 -20.13
C THR A 72 -15.92 6.83 -20.23
N ALA A 73 -15.47 7.32 -21.39
CA ALA A 73 -14.09 7.79 -21.58
C ALA A 73 -13.77 9.00 -20.68
N ALA A 74 -14.72 9.94 -20.54
CA ALA A 74 -14.55 11.10 -19.64
C ALA A 74 -14.51 10.67 -18.17
N ALA A 75 -15.36 9.76 -17.74
CA ALA A 75 -15.38 9.21 -16.38
C ALA A 75 -14.06 8.47 -16.05
N LEU A 76 -13.56 7.67 -16.99
CA LEU A 76 -12.29 6.95 -16.84
C LEU A 76 -11.11 7.93 -16.72
N LYS A 77 -11.07 8.97 -17.54
CA LYS A 77 -10.04 10.03 -17.47
C LYS A 77 -10.08 10.75 -16.12
N SER A 78 -11.28 11.10 -15.63
CA SER A 78 -11.45 11.74 -14.33
C SER A 78 -10.96 10.85 -13.18
N CYS A 79 -11.22 9.53 -13.27
CA CYS A 79 -10.73 8.56 -12.30
C CYS A 79 -9.19 8.50 -12.29
N TYR A 80 -8.52 8.49 -13.45
CA TYR A 80 -7.07 8.54 -13.52
C TYR A 80 -6.48 9.84 -12.95
N ILE A 81 -7.12 10.99 -13.19
CA ILE A 81 -6.67 12.27 -12.63
C ILE A 81 -6.80 12.26 -11.10
N ALA A 82 -7.91 11.74 -10.56
CA ALA A 82 -8.11 11.64 -9.12
C ALA A 82 -7.10 10.67 -8.47
N ALA A 83 -6.88 9.50 -9.06
CA ALA A 83 -5.87 8.54 -8.61
C ALA A 83 -4.45 9.14 -8.68
N SER A 84 -4.12 9.83 -9.76
CA SER A 84 -2.85 10.53 -9.91
C SER A 84 -2.62 11.56 -8.79
N PHE A 85 -3.62 12.40 -8.49
CA PHE A 85 -3.51 13.36 -7.38
C PHE A 85 -3.30 12.64 -6.04
N TYR A 86 -4.06 11.58 -5.77
CA TYR A 86 -3.90 10.76 -4.57
C TYR A 86 -2.47 10.22 -4.45
N HIS A 87 -1.93 9.61 -5.50
CA HIS A 87 -0.57 9.07 -5.49
C HIS A 87 0.51 10.12 -5.33
N LEU A 88 0.32 11.33 -5.90
CA LEU A 88 1.24 12.44 -5.67
C LEU A 88 1.26 12.85 -4.20
N VAL A 89 0.09 13.03 -3.58
CA VAL A 89 -0.03 13.37 -2.15
C VAL A 89 0.61 12.29 -1.28
N MET A 90 0.31 11.01 -1.54
CA MET A 90 0.90 9.89 -0.80
C MET A 90 2.42 9.81 -0.97
N SER A 91 2.94 10.07 -2.18
CA SER A 91 4.38 10.13 -2.42
C SER A 91 5.05 11.23 -1.57
N ILE A 92 4.46 12.42 -1.54
CA ILE A 92 4.98 13.56 -0.74
C ILE A 92 4.97 13.22 0.75
N ILE A 93 3.87 12.65 1.26
CA ILE A 93 3.75 12.26 2.68
C ILE A 93 4.79 11.18 3.03
N CYS A 94 4.90 10.11 2.23
CA CYS A 94 5.87 9.06 2.44
C CYS A 94 7.31 9.60 2.39
N ALA A 95 7.61 10.49 1.44
CA ALA A 95 8.93 11.12 1.33
C ALA A 95 9.24 12.00 2.56
N ALA A 96 8.29 12.80 3.02
CA ALA A 96 8.47 13.64 4.21
C ALA A 96 8.75 12.80 5.45
N ILE A 97 7.98 11.72 5.68
CA ILE A 97 8.21 10.80 6.80
C ILE A 97 9.57 10.09 6.64
N SER A 98 9.92 9.65 5.44
CA SER A 98 11.22 9.01 5.17
C SER A 98 12.39 9.96 5.42
N CYS A 99 12.27 11.25 5.06
CA CYS A 99 13.28 12.27 5.35
C CYS A 99 13.50 12.49 6.86
N MET A 100 12.51 12.18 7.69
CA MET A 100 12.66 12.20 9.15
C MET A 100 13.32 10.91 9.67
N LEU A 101 12.90 9.76 9.17
CA LEU A 101 13.33 8.46 9.68
C LEU A 101 14.72 8.02 9.18
N VAL A 102 15.03 8.21 7.90
CA VAL A 102 16.29 7.75 7.29
C VAL A 102 17.52 8.34 8.00
N PRO A 103 17.63 9.67 8.23
CA PRO A 103 18.77 10.23 8.96
C PRO A 103 18.87 9.68 10.38
N ALA A 104 17.73 9.52 11.08
CA ALA A 104 17.72 8.95 12.42
C ALA A 104 18.23 7.51 12.46
N MET A 105 17.83 6.68 11.47
CA MET A 105 18.29 5.29 11.36
C MET A 105 19.79 5.22 11.01
N VAL A 106 20.22 6.01 10.03
CA VAL A 106 21.65 6.10 9.65
C VAL A 106 22.49 6.53 10.84
N GLN A 107 22.10 7.58 11.56
CA GLN A 107 22.80 8.05 12.76
C GLN A 107 22.84 6.97 13.84
N SER A 108 21.75 6.22 14.02
CA SER A 108 21.72 5.11 14.97
C SER A 108 22.70 3.99 14.60
N ILE A 109 22.72 3.57 13.34
CA ILE A 109 23.65 2.54 12.86
C ILE A 109 25.10 2.98 13.03
N LEU A 110 25.41 4.23 12.71
CA LEU A 110 26.77 4.77 12.82
C LEU A 110 27.24 4.94 14.27
N ARG A 111 26.35 5.28 15.20
CA ARG A 111 26.70 5.50 16.60
C ARG A 111 26.70 4.23 17.45
N ASN A 112 25.70 3.36 17.24
CA ASN A 112 25.45 2.26 18.16
C ASN A 112 25.81 0.89 17.56
N SER A 113 25.62 0.66 16.33
CA SER A 113 25.79 -0.53 15.49
C SER A 113 24.47 -0.92 14.80
N PHE A 114 24.57 -1.75 13.77
CA PHE A 114 23.38 -2.30 13.11
C PHE A 114 22.59 -3.23 14.05
N PHE A 115 23.29 -4.04 14.85
CA PHE A 115 22.67 -4.90 15.86
C PHE A 115 21.82 -4.08 16.86
N ASP A 116 22.40 -3.05 17.45
CA ASP A 116 21.70 -2.23 18.44
C ASP A 116 20.49 -1.52 17.83
N THR A 117 20.61 -1.11 16.57
CA THR A 117 19.50 -0.46 15.86
C THR A 117 18.32 -1.39 15.60
N VAL A 118 18.58 -2.68 15.33
CA VAL A 118 17.54 -3.69 15.05
C VAL A 118 17.02 -4.33 16.32
N CYS A 119 17.90 -4.63 17.28
CA CYS A 119 17.62 -5.52 18.41
C CYS A 119 17.38 -4.83 19.74
N ILE A 120 17.88 -3.61 19.93
CA ILE A 120 17.70 -2.90 21.21
C ILE A 120 16.48 -1.98 21.09
N TRP A 121 15.55 -2.20 22.01
CA TRP A 121 14.38 -1.36 22.14
C TRP A 121 14.72 -0.10 22.92
N ASP A 122 14.37 1.05 22.37
CA ASP A 122 14.47 2.34 23.01
C ASP A 122 13.09 3.03 22.93
N ASP A 123 12.37 2.99 24.04
CA ASP A 123 11.03 3.59 24.16
C ASP A 123 11.04 5.07 23.80
N TYR A 124 12.03 5.79 24.31
CA TYR A 124 12.14 7.22 24.08
C TYR A 124 12.28 7.54 22.59
N ARG A 125 13.12 6.75 21.89
CA ARG A 125 13.37 6.95 20.47
C ARG A 125 12.20 6.53 19.61
N THR A 126 11.42 5.53 20.02
CA THR A 126 10.33 4.98 19.20
C THR A 126 9.04 5.78 19.33
N TYR A 127 8.75 6.33 20.51
CA TYR A 127 7.48 7.01 20.72
C TYR A 127 7.60 8.52 20.92
N LYS A 128 8.80 9.08 21.09
CA LYS A 128 8.96 10.51 21.37
C LYS A 128 9.66 11.27 20.24
N GLY A 129 9.39 12.56 20.21
CA GLY A 129 9.99 13.48 19.26
C GLY A 129 9.62 13.18 17.81
N TYR A 130 10.42 13.66 16.90
CA TYR A 130 10.16 13.55 15.47
C TYR A 130 10.16 12.11 14.94
N VAL A 131 10.90 11.19 15.56
CA VAL A 131 10.91 9.76 15.19
C VAL A 131 9.57 9.12 15.57
N GLY A 132 9.09 9.36 16.81
CA GLY A 132 7.78 8.87 17.26
C GLY A 132 6.63 9.41 16.40
N PHE A 133 6.67 10.70 16.07
CA PHE A 133 5.71 11.33 15.15
C PHE A 133 5.73 10.65 13.76
N ALA A 134 6.93 10.43 13.21
CA ALA A 134 7.10 9.82 11.91
C ALA A 134 6.64 8.35 11.88
N LEU A 135 6.91 7.57 12.94
CA LEU A 135 6.46 6.18 13.05
C LEU A 135 4.94 6.06 13.24
N GLY A 136 4.34 6.94 14.04
CA GLY A 136 2.88 7.03 14.13
C GLY A 136 2.25 7.40 12.78
N GLY A 137 2.86 8.36 12.07
CA GLY A 137 2.49 8.71 10.70
C GLY A 137 2.62 7.53 9.72
N ALA A 138 3.63 6.69 9.88
CA ALA A 138 3.82 5.49 9.06
C ALA A 138 2.64 4.51 9.17
N VAL A 139 2.10 4.32 10.37
CA VAL A 139 0.91 3.46 10.58
C VAL A 139 -0.29 4.02 9.82
N LEU A 140 -0.55 5.32 9.96
CA LEU A 140 -1.68 5.97 9.28
C LEU A 140 -1.53 5.95 7.75
N VAL A 141 -0.31 6.12 7.24
CA VAL A 141 0.00 6.00 5.82
C VAL A 141 -0.32 4.60 5.30
N LYS A 142 0.04 3.53 6.01
CA LYS A 142 -0.25 2.15 5.59
C LYS A 142 -1.75 1.85 5.57
N VAL A 143 -2.53 2.47 6.46
CA VAL A 143 -3.99 2.40 6.39
C VAL A 143 -4.52 3.20 5.18
N ALA A 144 -3.99 4.39 4.94
CA ALA A 144 -4.41 5.23 3.82
C ALA A 144 -4.05 4.62 2.45
N GLU A 145 -2.94 3.87 2.32
CA GLU A 145 -2.55 3.16 1.09
C GLU A 145 -3.65 2.18 0.59
N GLN A 146 -4.55 1.72 1.46
CA GLN A 146 -5.69 0.89 1.05
C GLN A 146 -6.66 1.61 0.09
N LEU A 147 -6.70 2.96 0.10
CA LEU A 147 -7.52 3.75 -0.82
C LEU A 147 -7.10 3.59 -2.29
N ASP A 148 -5.85 3.20 -2.57
CA ASP A 148 -5.42 2.87 -3.94
C ASP A 148 -6.32 1.80 -4.58
N THR A 149 -6.67 0.78 -3.80
CA THR A 149 -7.54 -0.30 -4.28
C THR A 149 -8.95 0.20 -4.61
N PHE A 150 -9.45 1.23 -3.93
CA PHE A 150 -10.72 1.85 -4.30
C PHE A 150 -10.68 2.42 -5.73
N PHE A 151 -9.61 3.12 -6.09
CA PHE A 151 -9.44 3.62 -7.47
C PHE A 151 -9.31 2.49 -8.49
N LEU A 152 -8.66 1.38 -8.14
CA LEU A 152 -8.57 0.20 -9.01
C LEU A 152 -9.95 -0.43 -9.24
N VAL A 153 -10.73 -0.65 -8.18
CA VAL A 153 -12.11 -1.21 -8.28
C VAL A 153 -13.02 -0.27 -9.07
N LEU A 154 -12.90 1.05 -8.85
CA LEU A 154 -13.69 2.03 -9.58
C LEU A 154 -13.36 2.03 -11.09
N ARG A 155 -12.09 1.90 -11.45
CA ARG A 155 -11.67 1.77 -12.85
C ARG A 155 -12.22 0.50 -13.50
N ASP A 156 -12.08 -0.64 -12.81
CA ASP A 156 -12.60 -1.92 -13.32
C ASP A 156 -14.11 -1.86 -13.53
N TYR A 157 -14.83 -1.13 -12.67
CA TYR A 157 -16.25 -0.87 -12.84
C TYR A 157 -16.58 0.01 -14.07
N ILE A 158 -15.78 1.06 -14.33
CA ILE A 158 -16.00 1.99 -15.45
C ILE A 158 -15.68 1.33 -16.79
N VAL A 159 -14.67 0.43 -16.81
CA VAL A 159 -14.24 -0.28 -18.03
C VAL A 159 -15.26 -1.35 -18.41
N SER A 160 -16.02 -1.10 -19.46
CA SER A 160 -17.11 -1.98 -19.87
C SER A 160 -16.71 -2.96 -20.99
N SER A 161 -15.57 -2.76 -21.67
CA SER A 161 -15.15 -3.58 -22.80
C SER A 161 -13.88 -4.40 -22.52
N PRO A 162 -13.83 -5.67 -23.01
CA PRO A 162 -12.65 -6.51 -22.86
C PRO A 162 -11.37 -5.95 -23.51
N GLU A 163 -11.52 -5.09 -24.52
CA GLU A 163 -10.38 -4.45 -25.19
C GLU A 163 -9.77 -3.35 -24.34
N GLN A 164 -10.60 -2.53 -23.68
CA GLN A 164 -10.14 -1.52 -22.73
C GLN A 164 -9.54 -2.16 -21.49
N GLU A 165 -10.08 -3.31 -21.07
CA GLU A 165 -9.55 -4.09 -19.94
C GLU A 165 -8.11 -4.55 -20.18
N LYS A 166 -7.75 -4.94 -21.41
CA LYS A 166 -6.38 -5.37 -21.77
C LYS A 166 -5.35 -4.22 -21.72
N LEU A 167 -5.81 -2.98 -21.87
CA LEU A 167 -4.96 -1.79 -21.86
C LEU A 167 -4.65 -1.28 -20.45
N GLN A 168 -5.24 -1.87 -19.40
CA GLN A 168 -5.00 -1.46 -18.02
C GLN A 168 -3.71 -2.11 -17.48
N PRO A 169 -2.70 -1.31 -17.11
CA PRO A 169 -1.43 -1.83 -16.62
C PRO A 169 -1.49 -2.32 -15.17
N ARG A 170 -2.47 -1.87 -14.39
CA ARG A 170 -2.68 -2.28 -12.99
C ARG A 170 -4.11 -2.76 -12.79
N ARG A 171 -4.25 -3.85 -12.05
CA ARG A 171 -5.52 -4.45 -11.65
C ARG A 171 -5.47 -4.86 -10.19
N VAL A 172 -6.63 -5.07 -9.62
CA VAL A 172 -6.74 -5.71 -8.31
C VAL A 172 -6.36 -7.18 -8.46
N THR A 173 -5.14 -7.53 -8.03
CA THR A 173 -4.65 -8.90 -8.00
C THR A 173 -4.78 -9.48 -6.59
N PRO A 174 -4.80 -10.84 -6.44
CA PRO A 174 -4.80 -11.48 -5.12
C PRO A 174 -3.63 -11.03 -4.24
N SER A 175 -2.42 -10.89 -4.81
CA SER A 175 -1.26 -10.40 -4.07
C SER A 175 -1.49 -8.96 -3.57
N HIS A 176 -1.98 -8.07 -4.44
CA HIS A 176 -2.17 -6.68 -4.09
C HIS A 176 -3.10 -6.48 -2.88
N TRP A 177 -4.34 -7.02 -2.93
CA TRP A 177 -5.29 -6.80 -1.84
C TRP A 177 -4.91 -7.54 -0.55
N TRP A 178 -4.33 -8.74 -0.67
CA TRP A 178 -3.88 -9.51 0.47
C TRP A 178 -2.78 -8.78 1.23
N PHE A 179 -1.77 -8.31 0.50
CA PHE A 179 -0.65 -7.58 1.08
C PHE A 179 -1.08 -6.25 1.71
N GLN A 180 -1.96 -5.50 1.07
CA GLN A 180 -2.48 -4.23 1.59
C GLN A 180 -3.19 -4.41 2.94
N VAL A 181 -3.98 -5.47 3.10
CA VAL A 181 -4.62 -5.78 4.39
C VAL A 181 -3.58 -6.14 5.44
N LEU A 182 -2.70 -7.08 5.11
CA LEU A 182 -1.73 -7.59 6.08
C LEU A 182 -0.72 -6.55 6.52
N ILE A 183 -0.23 -5.70 5.60
CA ILE A 183 0.74 -4.66 5.94
C ILE A 183 0.13 -3.61 6.88
N ALA A 184 -1.12 -3.21 6.68
CA ALA A 184 -1.80 -2.27 7.55
C ALA A 184 -2.04 -2.86 8.94
N LEU A 185 -2.52 -4.12 9.02
CA LEU A 185 -2.67 -4.86 10.28
C LEU A 185 -1.34 -5.01 11.00
N TYR A 186 -0.29 -5.36 10.26
CA TYR A 186 1.06 -5.54 10.80
C TYR A 186 1.63 -4.24 11.37
N PHE A 187 1.54 -3.12 10.66
CA PHE A 187 2.03 -1.83 11.13
C PHE A 187 1.26 -1.35 12.37
N TRP A 188 -0.05 -1.47 12.36
CA TRP A 188 -0.91 -1.14 13.50
C TRP A 188 -0.51 -1.95 14.74
N HIS A 189 -0.48 -3.26 14.60
CA HIS A 189 -0.13 -4.16 15.70
C HIS A 189 1.29 -3.92 16.21
N THR A 190 2.27 -3.81 15.30
CA THR A 190 3.69 -3.67 15.63
C THR A 190 3.97 -2.36 16.37
N TYR A 191 3.31 -1.27 15.99
CA TYR A 191 3.42 0.01 16.71
C TYR A 191 2.76 -0.07 18.09
N SER A 192 1.58 -0.72 18.21
CA SER A 192 0.86 -0.83 19.49
C SER A 192 1.62 -1.65 20.53
N ILE A 193 2.27 -2.75 20.14
CA ILE A 193 2.98 -3.61 21.09
C ILE A 193 4.43 -3.17 21.35
N GLY A 194 4.99 -2.31 20.52
CA GLY A 194 6.39 -1.93 20.53
C GLY A 194 7.35 -3.07 20.17
N THR A 195 8.12 -2.95 19.13
CA THR A 195 9.16 -3.94 18.80
C THR A 195 10.34 -3.24 18.14
N SER A 196 11.55 -3.62 18.54
CA SER A 196 12.78 -2.91 18.18
C SER A 196 13.05 -2.83 16.68
N CYS A 197 12.76 -3.89 15.91
CA CYS A 197 12.98 -3.91 14.47
C CYS A 197 11.99 -3.04 13.66
N PHE A 198 10.90 -2.56 14.28
CA PHE A 198 9.85 -1.82 13.58
C PHE A 198 10.35 -0.52 12.96
N CYS A 199 11.21 0.23 13.69
CA CYS A 199 11.74 1.50 13.18
C CYS A 199 12.45 1.34 11.83
N LEU A 200 13.29 0.32 11.70
CA LEU A 200 14.03 0.07 10.47
C LEU A 200 13.14 -0.49 9.37
N LEU A 201 12.22 -1.41 9.70
CA LEU A 201 11.22 -1.94 8.76
C LEU A 201 10.33 -0.83 8.20
N ALA A 202 9.81 0.04 9.06
CA ALA A 202 8.96 1.15 8.67
C ALA A 202 9.73 2.16 7.80
N THR A 203 10.97 2.50 8.17
CA THR A 203 11.81 3.40 7.40
C THR A 203 12.05 2.89 5.99
N TYR A 204 12.42 1.61 5.87
CA TYR A 204 12.67 0.97 4.58
C TYR A 204 11.40 0.89 3.71
N SER A 205 10.30 0.41 4.29
CA SER A 205 9.01 0.30 3.59
C SER A 205 8.51 1.66 3.10
N LEU A 206 8.59 2.72 3.91
CA LEU A 206 8.14 4.05 3.52
C LEU A 206 9.02 4.70 2.46
N ALA A 207 10.34 4.50 2.51
CA ALA A 207 11.24 5.00 1.49
C ALA A 207 10.90 4.41 0.11
N ILE A 208 10.61 3.11 0.06
CA ILE A 208 10.15 2.45 -1.18
C ILE A 208 8.74 2.93 -1.55
N SER A 209 7.82 3.05 -0.59
CA SER A 209 6.46 3.56 -0.85
C SER A 209 6.47 4.97 -1.45
N ALA A 210 7.39 5.84 -1.04
CA ALA A 210 7.53 7.18 -1.62
C ALA A 210 7.83 7.11 -3.13
N VAL A 211 8.82 6.31 -3.51
CA VAL A 211 9.20 6.13 -4.93
C VAL A 211 8.09 5.41 -5.71
N ARG A 212 7.49 4.38 -5.13
CA ARG A 212 6.40 3.61 -5.74
C ARG A 212 5.18 4.50 -6.03
N ASN A 213 4.74 5.29 -5.07
CA ASN A 213 3.61 6.21 -5.26
C ASN A 213 3.95 7.29 -6.31
N PHE A 214 5.20 7.75 -6.40
CA PHE A 214 5.64 8.65 -7.46
C PHE A 214 5.54 7.99 -8.85
N LEU A 215 5.92 6.72 -8.98
CA LEU A 215 5.77 5.98 -10.23
C LEU A 215 4.29 5.77 -10.60
N TYR A 216 3.43 5.52 -9.62
CA TYR A 216 2.00 5.41 -9.83
C TYR A 216 1.37 6.74 -10.26
N TRP A 217 1.80 7.85 -9.68
CA TRP A 217 1.41 9.18 -10.15
C TRP A 217 1.77 9.40 -11.62
N GLN A 218 3.01 9.10 -12.01
CA GLN A 218 3.43 9.22 -13.41
C GLN A 218 2.66 8.26 -14.33
N GLN A 219 2.41 7.05 -13.88
CA GLN A 219 1.64 6.04 -14.62
C GLN A 219 0.21 6.48 -14.88
N ASP A 220 -0.50 6.96 -13.85
CA ASP A 220 -1.88 7.40 -13.99
C ASP A 220 -1.98 8.65 -14.88
N ASN A 221 -1.01 9.57 -14.79
CA ASN A 221 -0.90 10.69 -15.74
C ASN A 221 -0.67 10.21 -17.17
N ALA A 222 0.21 9.25 -17.39
CA ALA A 222 0.44 8.69 -18.72
C ALA A 222 -0.83 8.03 -19.28
N GLN A 223 -1.62 7.35 -18.45
CA GLN A 223 -2.91 6.76 -18.81
C GLN A 223 -3.95 7.83 -19.14
N ALA A 224 -4.06 8.88 -18.35
CA ALA A 224 -4.97 10.00 -18.60
C ALA A 224 -4.70 10.68 -19.96
N HIS A 225 -3.45 10.59 -20.46
CA HIS A 225 -3.00 11.13 -21.74
C HIS A 225 -2.81 10.06 -22.83
N CYS A 226 -3.34 8.83 -22.64
CA CYS A 226 -3.29 7.71 -23.59
C CYS A 226 -1.87 7.26 -23.99
N LYS A 227 -0.85 7.45 -23.12
CA LYS A 227 0.53 7.00 -23.34
C LYS A 227 0.75 5.57 -22.78
N VAL A 228 0.13 4.58 -23.40
CA VAL A 228 0.07 3.20 -22.87
C VAL A 228 1.45 2.55 -22.68
N THR A 229 2.39 2.74 -23.62
CA THR A 229 3.74 2.16 -23.52
C THR A 229 4.54 2.69 -22.35
N SER A 230 4.45 3.99 -22.05
CA SER A 230 5.08 4.61 -20.88
C SER A 230 4.46 4.10 -19.59
N ALA A 231 3.14 3.99 -19.53
CA ALA A 231 2.44 3.47 -18.35
C ALA A 231 2.82 2.03 -18.04
N ALA A 232 2.99 1.16 -19.05
CA ALA A 232 3.40 -0.23 -18.86
C ALA A 232 4.84 -0.35 -18.32
N LYS A 233 5.78 0.49 -18.76
CA LYS A 233 7.15 0.52 -18.22
C LYS A 233 7.15 0.95 -16.76
N LEU A 234 6.40 2.01 -16.41
CA LEU A 234 6.29 2.49 -15.03
C LEU A 234 5.66 1.44 -14.11
N ALA A 235 4.65 0.70 -14.59
CA ALA A 235 4.08 -0.42 -13.85
C ALA A 235 5.10 -1.52 -13.56
N GLY A 236 5.96 -1.86 -14.52
CA GLY A 236 7.04 -2.82 -14.33
C GLY A 236 8.06 -2.35 -13.30
N MET A 237 8.43 -1.07 -13.31
CA MET A 237 9.34 -0.49 -12.30
C MET A 237 8.72 -0.50 -10.90
N ALA A 238 7.44 -0.16 -10.78
CA ALA A 238 6.73 -0.21 -9.50
C ALA A 238 6.65 -1.63 -8.95
N ALA A 239 6.37 -2.63 -9.81
CA ALA A 239 6.35 -4.02 -9.41
C ALA A 239 7.74 -4.53 -8.95
N ALA A 240 8.83 -4.06 -9.56
CA ALA A 240 10.19 -4.36 -9.11
C ALA A 240 10.47 -3.76 -7.72
N LEU A 241 9.97 -2.56 -7.43
CA LEU A 241 10.08 -1.96 -6.10
C LEU A 241 9.29 -2.73 -5.04
N ASP A 242 8.10 -3.25 -5.37
CA ASP A 242 7.34 -4.09 -4.46
C ASP A 242 8.13 -5.36 -4.08
N VAL A 243 8.77 -6.01 -5.05
CA VAL A 243 9.63 -7.17 -4.79
C VAL A 243 10.84 -6.77 -3.94
N ALA A 244 11.48 -5.63 -4.23
CA ALA A 244 12.60 -5.13 -3.44
C ALA A 244 12.19 -4.83 -1.99
N GLU A 245 10.99 -4.24 -1.77
CA GLU A 245 10.43 -4.03 -0.43
C GLU A 245 10.31 -5.35 0.34
N CYS A 246 9.70 -6.35 -0.29
CA CYS A 246 9.53 -7.65 0.34
C CYS A 246 10.87 -8.33 0.65
N VAL A 247 11.81 -8.34 -0.27
CA VAL A 247 13.14 -8.97 -0.08
C VAL A 247 13.89 -8.29 1.06
N GLY A 248 13.94 -6.96 1.12
CA GLY A 248 14.61 -6.24 2.20
C GLY A 248 13.96 -6.51 3.55
N CYS A 249 12.63 -6.53 3.63
CA CYS A 249 11.91 -6.86 4.87
C CYS A 249 12.11 -8.31 5.30
N ILE A 250 12.21 -9.26 4.36
CA ILE A 250 12.57 -10.66 4.64
C ILE A 250 13.97 -10.74 5.25
N LEU A 251 14.96 -10.09 4.64
CA LEU A 251 16.33 -10.10 5.12
C LEU A 251 16.45 -9.49 6.53
N LEU A 252 15.74 -8.38 6.81
CA LEU A 252 15.69 -7.78 8.14
C LEU A 252 15.04 -8.71 9.16
N SER A 253 13.95 -9.40 8.79
CA SER A 253 13.26 -10.34 9.66
C SER A 253 14.11 -11.59 9.94
N ILE A 254 14.83 -12.11 8.95
CA ILE A 254 15.78 -13.21 9.13
C ILE A 254 16.91 -12.78 10.07
N TYR A 255 17.49 -11.59 9.85
CA TYR A 255 18.55 -11.07 10.69
C TYR A 255 18.10 -10.92 12.15
N ALA A 256 16.94 -10.30 12.39
CA ALA A 256 16.38 -10.15 13.74
C ALA A 256 16.13 -11.49 14.41
N SER A 257 15.59 -12.48 13.67
CA SER A 257 15.40 -13.85 14.19
C SER A 257 16.71 -14.53 14.51
N TYR A 258 17.70 -14.45 13.62
CA TYR A 258 19.02 -15.05 13.81
C TYR A 258 19.72 -14.49 15.06
N MET A 259 19.72 -13.14 15.22
CA MET A 259 20.33 -12.49 16.37
C MET A 259 19.65 -12.84 17.69
N ASN A 260 18.34 -13.08 17.68
CA ASN A 260 17.64 -13.50 18.88
C ASN A 260 18.04 -14.92 19.34
N TYR A 261 18.44 -15.80 18.42
CA TYR A 261 18.88 -17.16 18.76
C TYR A 261 20.37 -17.25 19.08
N THR A 262 21.21 -16.43 18.47
CA THR A 262 22.67 -16.61 18.53
C THR A 262 23.36 -15.61 19.44
N ASN A 263 22.77 -14.44 19.72
CA ASN A 263 23.40 -13.42 20.53
C ASN A 263 23.07 -13.59 22.00
N THR A 264 24.11 -13.69 22.85
CA THR A 264 24.01 -13.80 24.32
C THR A 264 23.34 -12.59 24.97
N ARG A 265 23.39 -11.40 24.33
CA ARG A 265 22.70 -10.20 24.81
C ARG A 265 21.19 -10.24 24.57
N GLY A 266 20.72 -11.20 23.73
CA GLY A 266 19.34 -11.27 23.28
C GLY A 266 18.98 -10.15 22.30
N CYS A 267 17.83 -10.31 21.64
CA CYS A 267 17.26 -9.29 20.76
C CYS A 267 15.87 -8.95 21.32
N MET A 268 15.61 -7.68 21.64
CA MET A 268 14.33 -7.23 22.22
C MET A 268 13.17 -7.23 21.21
N THR A 269 13.31 -8.00 20.14
CA THR A 269 12.21 -8.19 19.18
C THR A 269 11.23 -9.24 19.68
N ILE A 270 9.95 -8.98 19.51
CA ILE A 270 8.91 -9.96 19.78
C ILE A 270 8.93 -11.00 18.65
N GLN A 271 9.42 -12.21 18.95
CA GLN A 271 9.62 -13.27 17.95
C GLN A 271 8.36 -13.62 17.14
N ALA A 272 7.20 -13.61 17.78
CA ALA A 272 5.93 -13.86 17.09
C ALA A 272 5.69 -12.82 15.99
N ASN A 273 6.01 -11.54 16.27
CA ASN A 273 5.83 -10.45 15.33
C ASN A 273 6.82 -10.53 14.15
N VAL A 274 8.08 -10.88 14.42
CA VAL A 274 9.10 -11.09 13.37
C VAL A 274 8.74 -12.27 12.47
N ARG A 275 8.24 -13.38 13.04
CA ARG A 275 7.76 -14.52 12.26
C ARG A 275 6.54 -14.17 11.41
N MET A 276 5.62 -13.38 11.95
CA MET A 276 4.46 -12.88 11.20
C MET A 276 4.90 -12.02 9.99
N ALA A 277 5.86 -11.12 10.19
CA ALA A 277 6.46 -10.35 9.10
C ALA A 277 7.07 -11.26 8.04
N LEU A 278 7.87 -12.24 8.45
CA LEU A 278 8.51 -13.18 7.53
C LEU A 278 7.48 -13.93 6.69
N VAL A 279 6.46 -14.51 7.31
CA VAL A 279 5.39 -15.23 6.62
C VAL A 279 4.66 -14.29 5.64
N MET A 280 4.32 -13.08 6.06
CA MET A 280 3.62 -12.10 5.26
C MET A 280 4.42 -11.72 3.98
N TYR A 281 5.68 -11.33 4.15
CA TYR A 281 6.51 -10.90 3.02
C TYR A 281 6.90 -12.06 2.09
N VAL A 282 7.18 -13.26 2.62
CA VAL A 282 7.44 -14.46 1.79
C VAL A 282 6.19 -14.83 0.99
N THR A 283 5.02 -14.81 1.61
CA THR A 283 3.75 -15.09 0.92
C THR A 283 3.52 -14.11 -0.22
N GLU A 284 3.80 -12.81 0.01
CA GLU A 284 3.67 -11.78 -1.03
C GLU A 284 4.61 -12.05 -2.21
N VAL A 285 5.89 -12.36 -1.96
CA VAL A 285 6.84 -12.70 -3.03
C VAL A 285 6.34 -13.89 -3.84
N VAL A 286 5.89 -14.95 -3.18
CA VAL A 286 5.36 -16.16 -3.86
C VAL A 286 4.14 -15.83 -4.71
N LEU A 287 3.19 -15.06 -4.18
CA LEU A 287 2.00 -14.66 -4.93
C LEU A 287 2.35 -13.81 -6.16
N ARG A 288 3.27 -12.87 -6.02
CA ARG A 288 3.74 -12.05 -7.15
C ARG A 288 4.48 -12.86 -8.20
N LEU A 289 5.37 -13.77 -7.81
CA LEU A 289 6.04 -14.66 -8.74
C LEU A 289 5.04 -15.51 -9.52
N ARG A 290 3.99 -16.01 -8.86
CA ARG A 290 2.90 -16.75 -9.50
C ARG A 290 2.11 -15.88 -10.49
N GLU A 291 1.85 -14.64 -10.16
CA GLU A 291 1.17 -13.69 -11.06
C GLU A 291 2.00 -13.37 -12.30
N PHE A 292 3.32 -13.22 -12.14
CA PHE A 292 4.23 -13.04 -13.29
C PHE A 292 4.30 -14.25 -14.19
N SER A 293 4.19 -15.47 -13.65
CA SER A 293 4.25 -16.72 -14.42
C SER A 293 2.92 -17.04 -15.14
N ALA A 294 1.79 -16.63 -14.58
CA ALA A 294 0.44 -16.95 -15.09
C ALA A 294 0.04 -16.31 -16.43
N PRO A 295 0.52 -15.12 -16.84
CA PRO A 295 0.04 -14.47 -18.08
C PRO A 295 0.40 -15.20 -19.36
N ALA A 296 1.53 -15.90 -19.43
CA ALA A 296 1.95 -16.64 -20.61
C ALA A 296 1.01 -17.83 -20.89
N ALA A 297 0.70 -18.63 -19.88
CA ALA A 297 -0.16 -19.80 -20.03
C ALA A 297 -1.63 -19.46 -20.39
N LYS A 298 -2.17 -18.33 -19.91
CA LYS A 298 -3.54 -17.89 -20.27
C LYS A 298 -3.65 -17.37 -21.69
N ARG A 299 -2.64 -16.71 -22.23
CA ARG A 299 -2.63 -16.22 -23.61
C ARG A 299 -2.68 -17.37 -24.61
N ASP A 300 -1.90 -18.42 -24.37
CA ASP A 300 -1.85 -19.59 -25.27
C ASP A 300 -3.17 -20.40 -25.28
N VAL A 301 -3.88 -20.45 -24.15
CA VAL A 301 -5.18 -21.13 -24.07
C VAL A 301 -6.29 -20.36 -24.79
N ILE A 302 -6.24 -19.02 -24.76
CA ILE A 302 -7.22 -18.16 -25.45
C ILE A 302 -6.99 -18.17 -26.97
N GLU A 303 -5.72 -18.16 -27.41
CA GLU A 303 -5.39 -18.29 -28.83
C GLU A 303 -5.74 -19.67 -29.40
N LYS A 304 -5.52 -20.74 -28.64
CA LYS A 304 -5.92 -22.11 -29.04
C LYS A 304 -7.43 -22.33 -29.08
N LYS A 305 -8.23 -21.54 -28.34
CA LYS A 305 -9.70 -21.60 -28.41
C LYS A 305 -10.30 -20.74 -29.54
N LYS A 306 -9.51 -19.90 -30.20
CA LYS A 306 -9.93 -19.07 -31.34
C LYS A 306 -9.53 -19.67 -32.68
N LYS A 307 -8.75 -20.75 -32.71
CA LYS A 307 -8.48 -21.60 -33.87
C LYS A 307 -9.37 -22.86 -33.82
#